data_5fb68c7e3cbcd115f312decd85ddae27
#
_entry.id   5fb68c7e3cbcd115f312decd85ddae27
#
_cell.length_a   1.000
_cell.length_b   1.000
_cell.length_c   1.000
_cell.angle_alpha   90.00
_cell.angle_beta   90.00
_cell.angle_gamma   90.00
#
_symmetry.space_group_name_H-M   'P 1'
#
loop_
_entity.id
_entity.type
_entity.pdbx_description
1 polymer ?
#
loop_
_entity_poly.entity_id
_entity_poly.type
_entity_poly.pdbx_seq_one_letter_code
_entity_poly.pdbx_strand_id
1 'polypeptide(L)'
;MAEVEKLIASYLPMSEPSFLVLYSLLHENHGYGITQNASRLTQGRVNLGAGTVYTILYKMENDGLIQVTREVERRKLYCITPIGKKVLSAEMERIIQLYGIIQQTEG
;
A
#
# COMPACT_ATOMS: atom_id res chain seq x y z
N MET A 1 -5.80 -13.43 -14.64
CA MET A 1 -4.47 -14.00 -14.74
C MET A 1 -4.06 -14.67 -13.45
N ALA A 2 -3.49 -15.88 -13.57
CA ALA A 2 -3.15 -16.69 -12.40
C ALA A 2 -2.16 -15.99 -11.47
N GLU A 3 -1.17 -15.26 -12.04
CA GLU A 3 -0.16 -14.60 -11.22
C GLU A 3 -0.75 -13.46 -10.41
N VAL A 4 -1.63 -12.66 -11.00
CA VAL A 4 -2.27 -11.56 -10.28
C VAL A 4 -3.16 -12.12 -9.17
N GLU A 5 -3.89 -13.19 -9.46
CA GLU A 5 -4.74 -13.82 -8.46
C GLU A 5 -3.93 -14.39 -7.31
N LYS A 6 -2.75 -14.96 -7.59
CA LYS A 6 -1.87 -15.45 -6.54
C LYS A 6 -1.34 -14.31 -5.68
N LEU A 7 -1.00 -13.20 -6.30
CA LEU A 7 -0.54 -12.03 -5.56
C LEU A 7 -1.64 -11.48 -4.66
N ILE A 8 -2.85 -11.37 -5.19
CA ILE A 8 -3.98 -10.93 -4.38
C ILE A 8 -4.16 -11.85 -3.18
N ALA A 9 -4.15 -13.16 -3.42
CA ALA A 9 -4.33 -14.13 -2.34
C ALA A 9 -3.22 -14.04 -1.29
N SER A 10 -1.99 -13.73 -1.72
CA SER A 10 -0.85 -13.66 -0.79
C SER A 10 -0.82 -12.36 -0.01
N TYR A 11 -1.38 -11.28 -0.56
CA TYR A 11 -1.34 -9.97 0.10
C TYR A 11 -2.57 -9.68 0.96
N LEU A 12 -3.71 -10.28 0.63
CA LEU A 12 -4.95 -9.98 1.38
C LEU A 12 -5.14 -10.97 2.52
N PRO A 13 -5.58 -10.53 3.69
CA PRO A 13 -5.78 -9.13 4.06
C PRO A 13 -4.44 -8.45 4.30
N MET A 14 -4.34 -7.20 3.88
CA MET A 14 -3.10 -6.46 4.08
C MET A 14 -3.01 -5.96 5.52
N SER A 15 -1.77 -5.88 6.03
CA SER A 15 -1.54 -5.14 7.25
C SER A 15 -1.81 -3.66 6.98
N GLU A 16 -2.12 -2.93 8.03
CA GLU A 16 -2.36 -1.50 7.86
C GLU A 16 -1.12 -0.78 7.30
N PRO A 17 0.10 -1.04 7.80
CA PRO A 17 1.28 -0.42 7.18
C PRO A 17 1.42 -0.73 5.70
N SER A 18 1.22 -1.98 5.28
CA SER A 18 1.33 -2.33 3.86
C SER A 18 0.28 -1.61 3.04
N PHE A 19 -0.96 -1.53 3.53
CA PHE A 19 -2.01 -0.81 2.83
C PHE A 19 -1.63 0.66 2.66
N LEU A 20 -1.15 1.29 3.73
CA LEU A 20 -0.82 2.72 3.68
C LEU A 20 0.36 3.01 2.75
N VAL A 21 1.35 2.11 2.71
CA VAL A 21 2.47 2.26 1.79
C VAL A 21 1.97 2.19 0.35
N LEU A 22 1.21 1.15 0.02
CA LEU A 22 0.75 0.96 -1.35
C LEU A 22 -0.20 2.08 -1.78
N TYR A 23 -1.11 2.47 -0.89
CA TYR A 23 -2.03 3.57 -1.15
C TYR A 23 -1.28 4.87 -1.40
N SER A 24 -0.23 5.13 -0.62
CA SER A 24 0.57 6.34 -0.77
C SER A 24 1.25 6.39 -2.13
N LEU A 25 1.46 5.25 -2.78
CA LEU A 25 2.16 5.18 -4.06
C LEU A 25 1.21 5.21 -5.26
N LEU A 26 -0.06 5.54 -5.04
CA LEU A 26 -0.91 5.97 -6.13
C LEU A 26 -0.30 7.19 -6.84
N HIS A 27 0.51 7.94 -6.11
CA HIS A 27 1.31 9.04 -6.66
C HIS A 27 2.77 8.77 -6.34
N GLU A 28 3.66 9.25 -7.20
CA GLU A 28 5.10 9.08 -7.02
C GLU A 28 5.54 9.65 -5.68
N ASN A 29 6.34 8.87 -4.93
CA ASN A 29 6.83 9.31 -3.62
C ASN A 29 8.05 8.51 -3.21
N HIS A 30 8.79 9.04 -2.24
CA HIS A 30 9.93 8.37 -1.63
C HIS A 30 9.57 7.92 -0.22
N GLY A 31 10.47 7.13 0.41
CA GLY A 31 10.18 6.50 1.70
C GLY A 31 9.74 7.48 2.78
N TYR A 32 10.46 8.59 2.94
CA TYR A 32 10.10 9.56 3.97
C TYR A 32 8.74 10.20 3.69
N GLY A 33 8.47 10.52 2.42
CA GLY A 33 7.18 11.08 2.04
C GLY A 33 6.03 10.12 2.30
N ILE A 34 6.27 8.81 2.13
CA ILE A 34 5.28 7.79 2.45
C ILE A 34 4.97 7.83 3.95
N THR A 35 6.00 7.91 4.78
CA THR A 35 5.83 8.01 6.24
C THR A 35 4.98 9.22 6.60
N GLN A 36 5.28 10.37 6.00
CA GLN A 36 4.52 11.59 6.27
C GLN A 36 3.07 11.45 5.81
N ASN A 37 2.86 10.85 4.65
CA ASN A 37 1.52 10.67 4.11
C ASN A 37 0.68 9.73 4.96
N ALA A 38 1.28 8.64 5.44
CA ALA A 38 0.58 7.70 6.30
C ALA A 38 0.13 8.36 7.61
N SER A 39 1.00 9.18 8.19
CA SER A 39 0.66 9.92 9.40
C SER A 39 -0.47 10.91 9.14
N ARG A 40 -0.37 11.65 8.03
CA ARG A 40 -1.39 12.63 7.67
C ARG A 40 -2.76 11.97 7.44
N LEU A 41 -2.77 10.87 6.70
CA LEU A 41 -4.02 10.17 6.38
C LEU A 41 -4.71 9.61 7.62
N THR A 42 -3.93 9.23 8.63
CA THR A 42 -4.46 8.62 9.85
C THR A 42 -4.49 9.59 11.03
N GLN A 43 -4.25 10.88 10.75
CA GLN A 43 -4.27 11.95 11.77
C GLN A 43 -3.32 11.61 12.92
N GLY A 44 -2.13 11.14 12.57
CA GLY A 44 -1.08 10.84 13.52
C GLY A 44 -1.19 9.48 14.20
N ARG A 45 -2.22 8.71 13.91
CA ARG A 45 -2.40 7.39 14.56
C ARG A 45 -1.35 6.39 14.12
N VAL A 46 -0.93 6.44 12.84
CA VAL A 46 0.06 5.50 12.31
C VAL A 46 1.33 6.27 11.96
N ASN A 47 2.42 5.91 12.64
CA ASN A 47 3.72 6.53 12.42
C ASN A 47 4.70 5.42 12.05
N LEU A 48 4.96 5.29 10.73
CA LEU A 48 5.78 4.20 10.22
C LEU A 48 7.26 4.50 10.41
N GLY A 49 8.00 3.55 10.94
CA GLY A 49 9.46 3.67 11.02
C GLY A 49 10.10 3.42 9.67
N ALA A 50 11.30 3.96 9.48
CA ALA A 50 12.01 3.82 8.22
C ALA A 50 12.26 2.35 7.86
N GLY A 51 12.64 1.53 8.84
CA GLY A 51 12.89 0.12 8.59
C GLY A 51 11.66 -0.61 8.09
N THR A 52 10.49 -0.33 8.68
CA THR A 52 9.24 -0.93 8.25
C THR A 52 8.91 -0.52 6.82
N VAL A 53 9.05 0.77 6.51
CA VAL A 53 8.74 1.26 5.16
C VAL A 53 9.63 0.60 4.12
N TYR A 54 10.94 0.55 4.37
CA TYR A 54 11.85 0.00 3.37
C TYR A 54 11.72 -1.51 3.22
N THR A 55 11.36 -2.23 4.29
CA THR A 55 11.07 -3.67 4.20
C THR A 55 9.86 -3.89 3.29
N ILE A 56 8.81 -3.09 3.46
CA ILE A 56 7.60 -3.19 2.65
C ILE A 56 7.91 -2.83 1.20
N LEU A 57 8.64 -1.74 0.97
CA LEU A 57 9.01 -1.31 -0.38
C LEU A 57 9.79 -2.40 -1.11
N TYR A 58 10.77 -3.01 -0.42
CA TYR A 58 11.57 -4.05 -1.03
C TYR A 58 10.72 -5.23 -1.49
N LYS A 59 9.81 -5.69 -0.62
CA LYS A 59 8.94 -6.82 -0.96
C LYS A 59 8.00 -6.47 -2.10
N MET A 60 7.39 -5.30 -2.06
CA MET A 60 6.43 -4.90 -3.09
C MET A 60 7.10 -4.68 -4.44
N GLU A 61 8.33 -4.16 -4.44
CA GLU A 61 9.08 -4.01 -5.68
C GLU A 61 9.41 -5.37 -6.27
N ASN A 62 9.87 -6.31 -5.44
CA ASN A 62 10.17 -7.66 -5.90
C ASN A 62 8.94 -8.37 -6.47
N ASP A 63 7.77 -8.10 -5.90
CA ASP A 63 6.52 -8.72 -6.35
C ASP A 63 5.87 -7.97 -7.51
N GLY A 64 6.45 -6.85 -7.93
CA GLY A 64 5.95 -6.10 -9.08
C GLY A 64 4.77 -5.21 -8.79
N LEU A 65 4.46 -4.94 -7.53
CA LEU A 65 3.36 -4.05 -7.18
C LEU A 65 3.73 -2.58 -7.33
N ILE A 66 5.01 -2.28 -7.20
CA ILE A 66 5.53 -0.93 -7.33
C ILE A 66 6.80 -0.96 -8.15
N GLN A 67 7.20 0.19 -8.66
CA GLN A 67 8.45 0.31 -9.41
C GLN A 67 9.13 1.61 -9.06
N VAL A 68 10.47 1.62 -9.18
CA VAL A 68 11.25 2.83 -9.06
C VAL A 68 11.02 3.64 -10.33
N THR A 69 10.63 4.90 -10.17
CA THR A 69 10.38 5.78 -11.32
C THR A 69 11.61 6.62 -11.66
N ARG A 70 12.33 7.06 -10.62
CA ARG A 70 13.53 7.85 -10.81
C ARG A 70 14.25 7.98 -9.47
N GLU A 71 15.44 8.55 -9.52
CA GLU A 71 16.22 8.82 -8.32
C GLU A 71 16.57 10.31 -8.32
N VAL A 72 16.31 10.96 -7.19
CA VAL A 72 16.60 12.39 -7.01
C VAL A 72 17.41 12.54 -5.74
N GLU A 73 18.62 13.09 -5.84
CA GLU A 73 19.49 13.32 -4.70
C GLU A 73 19.64 12.07 -3.85
N ARG A 74 19.91 10.93 -4.53
CA ARG A 74 20.14 9.63 -3.90
C ARG A 74 18.89 9.04 -3.26
N ARG A 75 17.72 9.63 -3.50
CA ARG A 75 16.44 9.08 -3.05
C ARG A 75 15.73 8.43 -4.21
N LYS A 76 15.34 7.18 -4.02
CA LYS A 76 14.51 6.49 -4.99
C LYS A 76 13.07 6.91 -4.81
N LEU A 77 12.42 7.24 -5.93
CA LEU A 77 10.99 7.50 -5.95
C LEU A 77 10.30 6.29 -6.55
N TYR A 78 9.15 5.96 -5.98
CA TYR A 78 8.39 4.77 -6.36
C TYR A 78 7.00 5.17 -6.79
N CYS A 79 6.36 4.32 -7.58
CA CYS A 79 4.97 4.50 -7.98
C CYS A 79 4.33 3.13 -8.12
N ILE A 80 3.03 3.06 -7.89
CA ILE A 80 2.28 1.82 -8.02
C ILE A 80 2.23 1.39 -9.49
N THR A 81 2.27 0.08 -9.74
CA THR A 81 2.14 -0.49 -11.08
C THR A 81 0.68 -0.87 -11.35
N PRO A 82 0.33 -1.20 -12.62
CA PRO A 82 -1.01 -1.72 -12.88
C PRO A 82 -1.35 -2.97 -12.07
N ILE A 83 -0.37 -3.85 -11.84
CA ILE A 83 -0.58 -5.03 -10.99
C ILE A 83 -0.84 -4.59 -9.55
N GLY A 84 -0.05 -3.63 -9.06
CA GLY A 84 -0.26 -3.10 -7.72
C GLY A 84 -1.64 -2.49 -7.54
N LYS A 85 -2.15 -1.81 -8.57
CA LYS A 85 -3.50 -1.25 -8.51
C LYS A 85 -4.56 -2.32 -8.37
N LYS A 86 -4.37 -3.47 -9.02
CA LYS A 86 -5.31 -4.58 -8.89
C LYS A 86 -5.31 -5.15 -7.49
N VAL A 87 -4.14 -5.30 -6.89
CA VAL A 87 -4.03 -5.79 -5.52
C VAL A 87 -4.67 -4.79 -4.56
N LEU A 88 -4.37 -3.50 -4.73
CA LEU A 88 -4.93 -2.46 -3.88
C LEU A 88 -6.46 -2.41 -4.00
N SER A 89 -6.99 -2.50 -5.23
CA SER A 89 -8.44 -2.49 -5.44
C SER A 89 -9.12 -3.66 -4.74
N ALA A 90 -8.50 -4.84 -4.80
CA ALA A 90 -9.06 -6.02 -4.13
C ALA A 90 -9.12 -5.81 -2.62
N GLU A 91 -8.08 -5.22 -2.06
CA GLU A 91 -8.08 -4.93 -0.62
C GLU A 91 -9.13 -3.87 -0.27
N MET A 92 -9.24 -2.84 -1.08
CA MET A 92 -10.24 -1.80 -0.84
C MET A 92 -11.64 -2.37 -0.86
N GLU A 93 -11.94 -3.27 -1.80
CA GLU A 93 -13.24 -3.93 -1.86
C GLU A 93 -13.49 -4.77 -0.61
N ARG A 94 -12.45 -5.45 -0.12
CA ARG A 94 -12.58 -6.24 1.11
C ARG A 94 -12.92 -5.33 2.30
N ILE A 95 -12.26 -4.19 2.39
CA ILE A 95 -12.49 -3.22 3.48
C ILE A 95 -13.91 -2.65 3.39
N ILE A 96 -14.36 -2.32 2.17
CA ILE A 96 -15.71 -1.81 1.96
C ILE A 96 -16.75 -2.85 2.38
N GLN A 97 -16.51 -4.12 2.09
CA GLN A 97 -17.40 -5.19 2.52
C GLN A 97 -17.49 -5.23 4.04
N LEU A 98 -16.36 -5.14 4.73
CA LEU A 98 -16.35 -5.12 6.18
C LEU A 98 -17.09 -3.92 6.74
N TYR A 99 -16.92 -2.77 6.11
CA TYR A 99 -17.63 -1.57 6.51
C TYR A 99 -19.15 -1.77 6.38
N GLY A 100 -19.58 -2.42 5.29
CA GLY A 100 -20.99 -2.75 5.11
C GLY A 100 -21.53 -3.64 6.21
N ILE A 101 -20.74 -4.61 6.66
CA ILE A 101 -21.11 -5.48 7.77
C ILE A 101 -21.30 -4.66 9.06
N ILE A 102 -20.37 -3.74 9.31
CA ILE A 102 -20.44 -2.88 10.49
C ILE A 102 -21.72 -2.04 10.46
N GLN A 103 -22.07 -1.51 9.30
CA GLN A 103 -23.29 -0.71 9.16
C GLN A 103 -24.54 -1.52 9.43
N GLN A 104 -24.56 -2.81 9.06
CA GLN A 104 -25.70 -3.67 9.34
C GLN A 104 -25.90 -3.86 10.83
N THR A 105 -24.81 -3.84 11.60
CA THR A 105 -24.89 -4.02 13.06
C THR A 105 -25.67 -2.90 13.72
N GLU A 106 -25.71 -1.72 13.10
CA GLU A 106 -26.41 -0.57 13.63
C GLU A 106 -27.92 -0.67 13.49
N GLY A 107 -28.35 -1.49 12.57
CA GLY A 107 -29.79 -1.67 12.33
C GLY A 107 -30.45 -2.55 13.33
#